data_e65a532d77d19103cf3d9d1e72554d63
#
_entry.id   e65a532d77d19103cf3d9d1e72554d63
#
_cell.length_a   1.000
_cell.length_b   1.000
_cell.length_c   1.000
_cell.angle_alpha   90.00
_cell.angle_beta   90.00
_cell.angle_gamma   90.00
#
_symmetry.space_group_name_H-M   'P 1'
#
loop_
_entity.id
_entity.type
_entity.pdbx_description
1 polymer ?
#
loop_
_entity_poly.entity_id
_entity_poly.type
_entity_poly.pdbx_seq_one_letter_code
_entity_poly.pdbx_strand_id
1 'polypeptide(L)'
;KRQVQFRIYLCQALSGAYSPQPGMLAEYAVHDARKMAAEFGVPFLDVGNTPTIEFRKHLLDFLATEQDEPDFAETMISALKYYWRGDAEGVSKFVGRTVGGADETNVLVGKNQILLRKMGHYNCATIHYAGEWYWGADRLLYLTQRLDRQKLNRFKDAPPELASLIEATRFKLPATPPAAAKALPPLELFYSFRSPYSYLSLKATFAIAKSFGLRLVIRPVLPMVQRGFEMPRAKILYIVKDANREAKRKKMPFGKIADPVGEGAERCIAAFYYAVAQNRQFDFVLEAGKAVFAEGIDVATDEGMQVVAERAGLFWPELSEALKDDEWRHRAKQNREDLSEVGLWGVPVIKIGDAAFWGQDRDWMIARHIEDLCNSGEGIMV
;
A
#
# COMPACT_ATOMS: atom_id res chain seq x y z
N LYS A 1 1.30 -10.53 -24.69
CA LYS A 1 2.36 -11.50 -24.98
C LYS A 1 3.67 -10.76 -25.24
N ARG A 2 4.73 -11.04 -24.48
CA ARG A 2 6.04 -10.36 -24.53
C ARG A 2 7.13 -11.33 -25.00
N GLN A 3 8.25 -10.79 -25.54
CA GLN A 3 9.43 -11.58 -25.91
C GLN A 3 10.34 -11.79 -24.69
N VAL A 4 9.79 -12.27 -23.58
CA VAL A 4 10.51 -12.56 -22.37
C VAL A 4 10.14 -13.95 -21.87
N GLN A 5 11.13 -14.67 -21.37
CA GLN A 5 10.89 -15.93 -20.67
C GLN A 5 10.37 -15.59 -19.27
N PHE A 6 9.24 -16.20 -18.89
CA PHE A 6 8.65 -16.04 -17.58
C PHE A 6 8.86 -17.34 -16.78
N ARG A 7 9.39 -17.19 -15.57
CA ARG A 7 9.64 -18.30 -14.67
C ARG A 7 8.96 -18.03 -13.33
N ILE A 8 8.19 -18.98 -12.81
CA ILE A 8 7.43 -18.84 -11.57
C ILE A 8 8.13 -19.65 -10.48
N TYR A 9 8.23 -19.06 -9.29
CA TYR A 9 8.80 -19.68 -8.10
C TYR A 9 7.79 -19.65 -6.97
N LEU A 10 7.47 -20.81 -6.41
CA LEU A 10 6.60 -20.90 -5.23
C LEU A 10 7.34 -20.40 -4.00
N CYS A 11 6.70 -19.53 -3.24
CA CYS A 11 7.26 -18.95 -2.02
C CYS A 11 6.23 -19.02 -0.88
N GLN A 12 6.72 -19.01 0.35
CA GLN A 12 5.86 -18.92 1.53
C GLN A 12 5.21 -17.54 1.66
N ALA A 13 4.02 -17.51 2.24
CA ALA A 13 3.36 -16.29 2.64
C ALA A 13 4.22 -15.51 3.67
N LEU A 14 3.97 -14.23 3.78
CA LEU A 14 4.63 -13.36 4.77
C LEU A 14 4.39 -13.85 6.19
N SER A 15 5.44 -13.81 7.00
CA SER A 15 5.39 -14.16 8.42
C SER A 15 6.37 -13.33 9.25
N GLY A 16 6.22 -13.37 10.57
CA GLY A 16 7.10 -12.70 11.52
C GLY A 16 7.18 -11.19 11.29
N ALA A 17 8.38 -10.64 11.36
CA ALA A 17 8.65 -9.19 11.23
C ALA A 17 8.17 -8.57 9.89
N TYR A 18 7.99 -9.37 8.86
CA TYR A 18 7.47 -8.89 7.57
C TYR A 18 5.95 -8.69 7.57
N SER A 19 5.23 -9.45 8.41
CA SER A 19 3.78 -9.34 8.59
C SER A 19 3.43 -9.41 10.08
N PRO A 20 3.59 -8.31 10.82
CA PRO A 20 3.40 -8.31 12.27
C PRO A 20 1.95 -8.55 12.71
N GLN A 21 0.98 -8.31 11.83
CA GLN A 21 -0.45 -8.51 12.07
C GLN A 21 -1.05 -9.31 10.90
N PRO A 22 -0.77 -10.63 10.81
CA PRO A 22 -1.14 -11.42 9.63
C PRO A 22 -2.66 -11.60 9.48
N GLY A 23 -3.43 -11.65 10.56
CA GLY A 23 -4.89 -11.73 10.52
C GLY A 23 -5.51 -10.48 9.89
N MET A 24 -5.19 -9.30 10.41
CA MET A 24 -5.65 -8.02 9.86
C MET A 24 -5.24 -7.86 8.39
N LEU A 25 -4.02 -8.29 8.03
CA LEU A 25 -3.57 -8.24 6.64
C LEU A 25 -4.41 -9.14 5.74
N ALA A 26 -4.74 -10.34 6.17
CA ALA A 26 -5.52 -11.29 5.38
C ALA A 26 -6.94 -10.78 5.14
N GLU A 27 -7.60 -10.25 6.16
CA GLU A 27 -8.94 -9.67 6.06
C GLU A 27 -8.96 -8.47 5.11
N TYR A 28 -8.03 -7.52 5.29
CA TYR A 28 -7.91 -6.37 4.42
C TYR A 28 -7.60 -6.75 2.98
N ALA A 29 -6.70 -7.73 2.77
CA ALA A 29 -6.30 -8.16 1.43
C ALA A 29 -7.46 -8.73 0.61
N VAL A 30 -8.36 -9.49 1.24
CA VAL A 30 -9.59 -9.99 0.58
C VAL A 30 -10.51 -8.83 0.18
N HIS A 31 -10.71 -7.86 1.07
CA HIS A 31 -11.54 -6.69 0.80
C HIS A 31 -10.97 -5.82 -0.33
N ASP A 32 -9.68 -5.51 -0.28
CA ASP A 32 -8.98 -4.71 -1.28
C ASP A 32 -8.97 -5.42 -2.65
N ALA A 33 -8.66 -6.73 -2.68
CA ALA A 33 -8.64 -7.52 -3.89
C ALA A 33 -10.02 -7.62 -4.55
N ARG A 34 -11.10 -7.75 -3.77
CA ARG A 34 -12.47 -7.78 -4.28
C ARG A 34 -12.84 -6.47 -4.97
N LYS A 35 -12.52 -5.33 -4.34
CA LYS A 35 -12.76 -4.00 -4.94
C LYS A 35 -11.91 -3.81 -6.20
N MET A 36 -10.63 -4.15 -6.15
CA MET A 36 -9.76 -4.06 -7.33
C MET A 36 -10.22 -4.94 -8.48
N ALA A 37 -10.64 -6.16 -8.21
CA ALA A 37 -11.12 -7.09 -9.23
C ALA A 37 -12.34 -6.54 -9.96
N ALA A 38 -13.31 -5.96 -9.23
CA ALA A 38 -14.49 -5.33 -9.82
C ALA A 38 -14.11 -4.19 -10.77
N GLU A 39 -13.22 -3.31 -10.33
CA GLU A 39 -12.77 -2.16 -11.09
C GLU A 39 -11.93 -2.53 -12.33
N PHE A 40 -11.17 -3.61 -12.24
CA PHE A 40 -10.35 -4.09 -13.34
C PHE A 40 -11.09 -5.04 -14.29
N GLY A 41 -12.36 -5.34 -14.01
CA GLY A 41 -13.13 -6.30 -14.79
C GLY A 41 -12.57 -7.72 -14.71
N VAL A 42 -11.88 -8.06 -13.61
CA VAL A 42 -11.28 -9.37 -13.36
C VAL A 42 -12.20 -10.17 -12.44
N PRO A 43 -12.50 -11.45 -12.75
CA PRO A 43 -13.32 -12.27 -11.86
C PRO A 43 -12.69 -12.42 -10.47
N PHE A 44 -13.44 -12.08 -9.43
CA PHE A 44 -13.07 -12.36 -8.04
C PHE A 44 -13.71 -13.70 -7.65
N LEU A 45 -12.88 -14.71 -7.45
CA LEU A 45 -13.31 -16.10 -7.29
C LEU A 45 -13.46 -16.52 -5.82
N ASP A 46 -12.96 -15.75 -4.88
CA ASP A 46 -13.09 -16.05 -3.45
C ASP A 46 -14.52 -15.82 -2.99
N VAL A 47 -15.20 -16.93 -2.67
CA VAL A 47 -16.60 -16.95 -2.21
C VAL A 47 -16.70 -16.86 -0.66
N GLY A 48 -15.61 -16.58 0.04
CA GLY A 48 -15.57 -16.50 1.50
C GLY A 48 -15.38 -17.85 2.20
N ASN A 49 -15.33 -18.95 1.46
CA ASN A 49 -15.01 -20.26 1.98
C ASN A 49 -13.52 -20.51 1.86
N THR A 50 -12.74 -19.98 2.78
CA THR A 50 -11.29 -20.20 2.78
C THR A 50 -11.03 -21.72 2.90
N PRO A 51 -10.36 -22.33 1.92
CA PRO A 51 -10.04 -23.74 1.96
C PRO A 51 -9.21 -24.10 3.21
N THR A 52 -9.39 -25.31 3.74
CA THR A 52 -8.68 -25.75 4.94
C THR A 52 -7.15 -25.68 4.75
N ILE A 53 -6.42 -25.59 5.86
CA ILE A 53 -4.94 -25.59 5.84
C ILE A 53 -4.41 -26.84 5.16
N GLU A 54 -5.03 -28.00 5.40
CA GLU A 54 -4.68 -29.26 4.79
C GLU A 54 -4.85 -29.25 3.27
N PHE A 55 -5.98 -28.73 2.81
CA PHE A 55 -6.27 -28.58 1.40
C PHE A 55 -5.27 -27.66 0.68
N ARG A 56 -4.92 -26.55 1.31
CA ARG A 56 -3.89 -25.63 0.80
C ARG A 56 -2.51 -26.31 0.75
N LYS A 57 -2.20 -27.15 1.73
CA LYS A 57 -0.95 -27.88 1.76
C LYS A 57 -0.85 -28.87 0.59
N HIS A 58 -1.89 -29.68 0.36
CA HIS A 58 -1.92 -30.62 -0.75
C HIS A 58 -1.81 -29.92 -2.11
N LEU A 59 -2.49 -28.77 -2.28
CA LEU A 59 -2.34 -27.99 -3.49
C LEU A 59 -0.90 -27.47 -3.67
N LEU A 60 -0.25 -27.02 -2.59
CA LEU A 60 1.13 -26.55 -2.64
C LEU A 60 2.09 -27.69 -3.00
N ASP A 61 1.88 -28.90 -2.46
CA ASP A 61 2.67 -30.09 -2.77
C ASP A 61 2.56 -30.45 -4.26
N PHE A 62 1.34 -30.43 -4.81
CA PHE A 62 1.13 -30.61 -6.25
C PHE A 62 1.84 -29.53 -7.06
N LEU A 63 1.63 -28.25 -6.75
CA LEU A 63 2.26 -27.16 -7.49
C LEU A 63 3.79 -27.19 -7.40
N ALA A 64 4.35 -27.73 -6.31
CA ALA A 64 5.79 -27.89 -6.16
C ALA A 64 6.37 -28.94 -7.11
N THR A 65 5.62 -30.01 -7.40
CA THR A 65 6.07 -31.04 -8.38
C THR A 65 6.02 -30.50 -9.81
N GLU A 66 5.14 -29.56 -10.11
CA GLU A 66 4.92 -29.02 -11.45
C GLU A 66 5.76 -27.77 -11.75
N GLN A 67 6.49 -27.21 -10.77
CA GLN A 67 7.11 -25.87 -10.89
C GLN A 67 8.06 -25.71 -12.08
N ASP A 68 8.77 -26.77 -12.47
CA ASP A 68 9.74 -26.71 -13.56
C ASP A 68 9.15 -27.18 -14.91
N GLU A 69 7.86 -27.53 -14.95
CA GLU A 69 7.20 -27.95 -16.19
C GLU A 69 6.91 -26.76 -17.11
N PRO A 70 6.96 -26.94 -18.43
CA PRO A 70 6.78 -25.86 -19.40
C PRO A 70 5.44 -25.13 -19.32
N ASP A 71 4.36 -25.82 -18.92
CA ASP A 71 3.00 -25.33 -18.79
C ASP A 71 2.59 -24.99 -17.34
N PHE A 72 3.57 -24.89 -16.45
CA PHE A 72 3.32 -24.63 -15.03
C PHE A 72 2.42 -23.42 -14.77
N ALA A 73 2.56 -22.35 -15.57
CA ALA A 73 1.75 -21.15 -15.39
C ALA A 73 0.25 -21.42 -15.61
N GLU A 74 -0.09 -22.15 -16.66
CA GLU A 74 -1.45 -22.56 -16.99
C GLU A 74 -2.03 -23.53 -15.96
N THR A 75 -1.23 -24.49 -15.54
CA THR A 75 -1.57 -25.47 -14.50
C THR A 75 -1.86 -24.77 -13.17
N MET A 76 -0.98 -23.88 -12.73
CA MET A 76 -1.14 -23.09 -11.51
C MET A 76 -2.40 -22.22 -11.56
N ILE A 77 -2.64 -21.49 -12.66
CA ILE A 77 -3.83 -20.64 -12.82
C ILE A 77 -5.10 -21.50 -12.75
N SER A 78 -5.10 -22.66 -13.38
CA SER A 78 -6.26 -23.58 -13.38
C SER A 78 -6.53 -24.12 -11.98
N ALA A 79 -5.52 -24.60 -11.28
CA ALA A 79 -5.63 -25.13 -9.93
C ALA A 79 -6.10 -24.04 -8.93
N LEU A 80 -5.56 -22.83 -9.03
CA LEU A 80 -5.96 -21.68 -8.18
C LEU A 80 -7.41 -21.22 -8.44
N LYS A 81 -7.94 -21.37 -9.65
CA LYS A 81 -9.37 -21.08 -9.92
C LYS A 81 -10.31 -21.99 -9.13
N TYR A 82 -10.00 -23.27 -9.04
CA TYR A 82 -10.77 -24.21 -8.22
C TYR A 82 -10.59 -23.92 -6.73
N TYR A 83 -9.34 -23.67 -6.31
CA TYR A 83 -9.02 -23.35 -4.94
C TYR A 83 -9.81 -22.14 -4.41
N TRP A 84 -9.80 -21.02 -5.12
CA TRP A 84 -10.49 -19.81 -4.69
C TRP A 84 -12.01 -19.91 -4.76
N ARG A 85 -12.55 -20.84 -5.55
CA ARG A 85 -13.98 -21.15 -5.56
C ARG A 85 -14.42 -22.08 -4.43
N GLY A 86 -13.48 -22.56 -3.63
CA GLY A 86 -13.77 -23.61 -2.62
C GLY A 86 -14.16 -24.97 -3.24
N ASP A 87 -13.84 -25.19 -4.51
CA ASP A 87 -14.16 -26.42 -5.24
C ASP A 87 -13.12 -27.51 -4.97
N ALA A 88 -13.35 -28.24 -3.86
CA ALA A 88 -12.48 -29.34 -3.44
C ALA A 88 -12.37 -30.48 -4.46
N GLU A 89 -13.44 -30.80 -5.18
CA GLU A 89 -13.43 -31.83 -6.21
C GLU A 89 -12.59 -31.40 -7.42
N GLY A 90 -12.73 -30.15 -7.86
CA GLY A 90 -11.91 -29.57 -8.91
C GLY A 90 -10.42 -29.62 -8.58
N VAL A 91 -10.03 -29.27 -7.35
CA VAL A 91 -8.63 -29.35 -6.91
C VAL A 91 -8.17 -30.79 -6.78
N SER A 92 -8.99 -31.72 -6.31
CA SER A 92 -8.60 -33.14 -6.17
C SER A 92 -8.15 -33.76 -7.50
N LYS A 93 -8.63 -33.25 -8.64
CA LYS A 93 -8.17 -33.67 -9.98
C LYS A 93 -6.69 -33.39 -10.23
N PHE A 94 -6.14 -32.37 -9.57
CA PHE A 94 -4.72 -32.05 -9.62
C PHE A 94 -3.93 -32.82 -8.54
N VAL A 95 -4.41 -32.81 -7.31
CA VAL A 95 -3.75 -33.43 -6.15
C VAL A 95 -3.53 -34.93 -6.31
N GLY A 96 -4.46 -35.64 -6.97
CA GLY A 96 -4.30 -37.06 -7.28
C GLY A 96 -3.13 -37.42 -8.20
N ARG A 97 -2.42 -36.43 -8.75
CA ARG A 97 -1.20 -36.58 -9.58
C ARG A 97 0.08 -36.26 -8.82
N THR A 98 0.01 -35.95 -7.53
CA THR A 98 1.19 -35.57 -6.74
C THR A 98 2.14 -36.73 -6.58
N VAL A 99 3.39 -36.56 -7.03
CA VAL A 99 4.45 -37.53 -6.94
C VAL A 99 5.40 -37.27 -5.77
N GLY A 100 5.47 -36.00 -5.31
CA GLY A 100 6.33 -35.57 -4.22
C GLY A 100 5.61 -35.50 -2.87
N GLY A 101 6.37 -35.51 -1.78
CA GLY A 101 5.88 -35.38 -0.41
C GLY A 101 6.10 -33.97 0.17
N ALA A 102 5.57 -33.77 1.38
CA ALA A 102 5.68 -32.50 2.10
C ALA A 102 7.15 -32.05 2.34
N ASP A 103 8.08 -32.99 2.47
CA ASP A 103 9.49 -32.65 2.71
C ASP A 103 10.15 -32.07 1.47
N GLU A 104 9.90 -32.62 0.28
CA GLU A 104 10.40 -32.08 -0.98
C GLU A 104 9.82 -30.69 -1.25
N THR A 105 8.53 -30.48 -1.00
CA THR A 105 7.86 -29.19 -1.10
C THR A 105 8.53 -28.16 -0.19
N ASN A 106 8.76 -28.49 1.07
CA ASN A 106 9.39 -27.59 2.04
C ASN A 106 10.82 -27.22 1.61
N VAL A 107 11.57 -28.17 1.08
CA VAL A 107 12.93 -27.94 0.57
C VAL A 107 12.90 -27.00 -0.64
N LEU A 108 12.00 -27.23 -1.61
CA LEU A 108 11.86 -26.38 -2.80
C LEU A 108 11.46 -24.96 -2.44
N VAL A 109 10.38 -24.81 -1.68
CA VAL A 109 9.87 -23.51 -1.24
C VAL A 109 10.89 -22.76 -0.37
N GLY A 110 11.62 -23.49 0.48
CA GLY A 110 12.72 -22.93 1.28
C GLY A 110 13.86 -22.39 0.39
N LYS A 111 14.29 -23.14 -0.63
CA LYS A 111 15.29 -22.66 -1.61
C LYS A 111 14.81 -21.41 -2.34
N ASN A 112 13.57 -21.39 -2.80
CA ASN A 112 12.98 -20.24 -3.48
C ASN A 112 12.91 -19.02 -2.56
N GLN A 113 12.58 -19.22 -1.29
CA GLN A 113 12.54 -18.14 -0.29
C GLN A 113 13.93 -17.56 -0.02
N ILE A 114 14.95 -18.41 0.05
CA ILE A 114 16.36 -17.96 0.17
C ILE A 114 16.76 -17.15 -1.05
N LEU A 115 16.41 -17.63 -2.26
CA LEU A 115 16.69 -16.92 -3.50
C LEU A 115 16.00 -15.53 -3.52
N LEU A 116 14.71 -15.45 -3.18
CA LEU A 116 13.96 -14.21 -3.09
C LEU A 116 14.67 -13.19 -2.16
N ARG A 117 15.10 -13.65 -0.97
CA ARG A 117 15.81 -12.81 0.00
C ARG A 117 17.19 -12.37 -0.51
N LYS A 118 17.96 -13.26 -1.13
CA LYS A 118 19.24 -12.93 -1.77
C LYS A 118 19.08 -11.86 -2.85
N MET A 119 17.99 -11.92 -3.61
CA MET A 119 17.66 -10.94 -4.64
C MET A 119 17.10 -9.63 -4.08
N GLY A 120 16.94 -9.52 -2.74
CA GLY A 120 16.57 -8.29 -2.05
C GLY A 120 15.08 -8.02 -1.94
N HIS A 121 14.23 -9.06 -2.05
CA HIS A 121 12.80 -8.96 -1.79
C HIS A 121 12.34 -9.92 -0.69
N TYR A 122 11.10 -9.76 -0.21
CA TYR A 122 10.61 -10.49 0.96
C TYR A 122 9.18 -11.01 0.80
N ASN A 123 8.43 -10.57 -0.21
CA ASN A 123 7.02 -10.89 -0.37
C ASN A 123 6.73 -11.69 -1.63
N CYS A 124 5.64 -12.49 -1.58
CA CYS A 124 5.07 -13.19 -2.71
C CYS A 124 4.33 -12.23 -3.66
N ALA A 125 3.76 -12.76 -4.74
CA ALA A 125 3.07 -12.01 -5.79
C ALA A 125 3.93 -10.84 -6.32
N THR A 126 5.23 -11.09 -6.51
CA THR A 126 6.21 -10.12 -6.95
C THR A 126 6.93 -10.60 -8.20
N ILE A 127 7.28 -9.69 -9.08
CA ILE A 127 8.00 -9.97 -10.32
C ILE A 127 9.36 -9.27 -10.27
N HIS A 128 10.42 -10.03 -10.56
CA HIS A 128 11.76 -9.48 -10.73
C HIS A 128 12.09 -9.38 -12.22
N TYR A 129 12.56 -8.22 -12.67
CA TYR A 129 13.06 -8.04 -14.00
C TYR A 129 14.25 -7.06 -14.04
N ALA A 130 15.39 -7.55 -14.53
CA ALA A 130 16.60 -6.74 -14.74
C ALA A 130 16.97 -5.84 -13.55
N GLY A 131 17.07 -6.44 -12.34
CA GLY A 131 17.49 -5.78 -11.10
C GLY A 131 16.42 -5.00 -10.36
N GLU A 132 15.17 -4.99 -10.84
CA GLU A 132 14.05 -4.33 -10.18
C GLU A 132 12.94 -5.30 -9.82
N TRP A 133 12.25 -4.96 -8.72
CA TRP A 133 11.09 -5.68 -8.21
C TRP A 133 9.80 -4.91 -8.48
N TYR A 134 8.73 -5.64 -8.81
CA TYR A 134 7.39 -5.14 -9.06
C TYR A 134 6.41 -5.98 -8.23
N TRP A 135 5.92 -5.41 -7.15
CA TRP A 135 5.06 -6.13 -6.21
C TRP A 135 3.59 -5.83 -6.44
N GLY A 136 2.80 -6.89 -6.65
CA GLY A 136 1.36 -6.82 -6.82
C GLY A 136 0.92 -6.29 -8.20
N ALA A 137 -0.38 -6.27 -8.41
CA ALA A 137 -0.99 -5.77 -9.64
C ALA A 137 -0.69 -4.29 -9.88
N ASP A 138 -0.58 -3.50 -8.81
CA ASP A 138 -0.32 -2.06 -8.83
C ASP A 138 1.00 -1.67 -9.53
N ARG A 139 1.96 -2.59 -9.59
CA ARG A 139 3.29 -2.34 -10.18
C ARG A 139 3.46 -2.95 -11.58
N LEU A 140 2.45 -3.67 -12.09
CA LEU A 140 2.49 -4.24 -13.44
C LEU A 140 2.62 -3.16 -14.52
N LEU A 141 2.00 -2.01 -14.32
CA LEU A 141 2.11 -0.87 -15.23
C LEU A 141 3.58 -0.47 -15.47
N TYR A 142 4.39 -0.40 -14.42
CA TYR A 142 5.80 -0.02 -14.55
C TYR A 142 6.63 -1.07 -15.28
N LEU A 143 6.37 -2.36 -15.00
CA LEU A 143 7.01 -3.45 -15.71
C LEU A 143 6.67 -3.42 -17.20
N THR A 144 5.41 -3.27 -17.55
CA THR A 144 4.97 -3.22 -18.94
C THR A 144 5.52 -2.03 -19.67
N GLN A 145 5.50 -0.82 -19.09
CA GLN A 145 6.13 0.36 -19.66
C GLN A 145 7.64 0.18 -19.88
N ARG A 146 8.33 -0.54 -18.97
CA ARG A 146 9.75 -0.85 -19.14
C ARG A 146 10.00 -1.79 -20.31
N LEU A 147 9.20 -2.87 -20.41
CA LEU A 147 9.28 -3.82 -21.51
C LEU A 147 8.95 -3.18 -22.85
N ASP A 148 8.01 -2.23 -22.89
CA ASP A 148 7.66 -1.47 -24.09
C ASP A 148 8.81 -0.56 -24.55
N ARG A 149 9.44 0.17 -23.62
CA ARG A 149 10.64 0.97 -23.93
C ARG A 149 11.79 0.13 -24.47
N GLN A 150 11.89 -1.13 -24.07
CA GLN A 150 12.88 -2.08 -24.57
C GLN A 150 12.43 -2.81 -25.86
N LYS A 151 11.28 -2.43 -26.43
CA LYS A 151 10.73 -3.01 -27.67
C LYS A 151 10.47 -4.53 -27.56
N LEU A 152 10.21 -5.03 -26.35
CA LEU A 152 9.95 -6.46 -26.10
C LEU A 152 8.45 -6.80 -26.23
N ASN A 153 7.66 -5.92 -26.82
CA ASN A 153 6.26 -6.16 -27.12
C ASN A 153 6.12 -6.97 -28.42
N ARG A 154 5.34 -8.05 -28.38
CA ARG A 154 5.00 -8.82 -29.60
C ARG A 154 3.88 -8.18 -30.41
N PHE A 155 3.10 -7.29 -29.80
CA PHE A 155 1.98 -6.61 -30.43
C PHE A 155 2.25 -5.10 -30.44
N LYS A 156 1.83 -4.43 -31.52
CA LYS A 156 1.94 -2.97 -31.62
C LYS A 156 1.08 -2.25 -30.59
N ASP A 157 -0.06 -2.84 -30.26
CA ASP A 157 -1.01 -2.28 -29.29
C ASP A 157 -0.94 -3.02 -27.95
N ALA A 158 -1.15 -2.29 -26.86
CA ALA A 158 -1.24 -2.89 -25.53
C ALA A 158 -2.42 -3.88 -25.49
N PRO A 159 -2.28 -5.05 -24.81
CA PRO A 159 -3.42 -5.93 -24.60
C PRO A 159 -4.57 -5.15 -23.95
N PRO A 160 -5.83 -5.42 -24.34
CA PRO A 160 -7.00 -4.75 -23.78
C PRO A 160 -7.02 -4.75 -22.24
N GLU A 161 -6.60 -5.86 -21.63
CA GLU A 161 -6.55 -6.03 -20.17
C GLU A 161 -5.57 -5.05 -19.49
N LEU A 162 -4.45 -4.73 -20.14
CA LEU A 162 -3.50 -3.76 -19.59
C LEU A 162 -3.99 -2.33 -19.74
N ALA A 163 -4.62 -2.02 -20.86
CA ALA A 163 -5.26 -0.71 -21.07
C ALA A 163 -6.35 -0.48 -20.02
N SER A 164 -7.16 -1.53 -19.68
CA SER A 164 -8.18 -1.47 -18.64
C SER A 164 -7.61 -1.22 -17.25
N LEU A 165 -6.47 -1.83 -16.90
CA LEU A 165 -5.77 -1.58 -15.63
C LEU A 165 -5.31 -0.12 -15.49
N ILE A 166 -4.82 0.47 -16.58
CA ILE A 166 -4.40 1.87 -16.59
C ILE A 166 -5.61 2.79 -16.47
N GLU A 167 -6.65 2.51 -17.25
CA GLU A 167 -7.87 3.32 -17.24
C GLU A 167 -8.63 3.23 -15.93
N ALA A 168 -8.69 2.04 -15.33
CA ALA A 168 -9.33 1.81 -14.05
C ALA A 168 -8.73 2.65 -12.91
N THR A 169 -7.42 2.93 -12.94
CA THR A 169 -6.78 3.79 -11.93
C THR A 169 -6.88 5.29 -12.24
N ARG A 170 -7.47 5.66 -13.37
CA ARG A 170 -7.77 7.06 -13.68
C ARG A 170 -9.09 7.46 -13.05
N PHE A 171 -9.10 8.59 -12.40
CA PHE A 171 -10.31 9.23 -11.90
C PHE A 171 -10.27 10.72 -12.22
N LYS A 172 -11.46 11.28 -12.41
CA LYS A 172 -11.63 12.70 -12.67
C LYS A 172 -12.31 13.33 -11.47
N LEU A 173 -11.61 14.21 -10.82
CA LEU A 173 -12.18 14.96 -9.71
C LEU A 173 -13.27 15.94 -10.21
N PRO A 174 -14.36 16.12 -9.45
CA PRO A 174 -15.37 17.10 -9.79
C PRO A 174 -14.79 18.52 -9.78
N ALA A 175 -15.21 19.33 -10.76
CA ALA A 175 -14.78 20.72 -10.85
C ALA A 175 -15.40 21.59 -9.74
N THR A 176 -16.59 21.22 -9.28
CA THR A 176 -17.32 21.84 -8.17
C THR A 176 -17.77 20.77 -7.19
N PRO A 177 -17.71 21.03 -5.87
CA PRO A 177 -18.14 20.07 -4.87
C PRO A 177 -19.62 19.68 -5.07
N PRO A 178 -19.93 18.37 -5.11
CA PRO A 178 -21.30 17.90 -5.14
C PRO A 178 -22.06 18.35 -3.88
N ALA A 179 -23.32 18.74 -4.04
CA ALA A 179 -24.13 19.19 -2.89
C ALA A 179 -24.30 18.10 -1.82
N ALA A 180 -24.45 16.84 -2.25
CA ALA A 180 -24.58 15.66 -1.38
C ALA A 180 -23.32 15.42 -0.52
N ALA A 181 -22.14 15.86 -0.97
CA ALA A 181 -20.91 15.69 -0.22
C ALA A 181 -20.89 16.45 1.13
N LYS A 182 -21.74 17.47 1.30
CA LYS A 182 -21.88 18.22 2.57
C LYS A 182 -22.40 17.37 3.73
N ALA A 183 -23.14 16.30 3.43
CA ALA A 183 -23.67 15.37 4.42
C ALA A 183 -22.71 14.22 4.76
N LEU A 184 -21.59 14.09 4.02
CA LEU A 184 -20.63 13.04 4.25
C LEU A 184 -19.74 13.32 5.48
N PRO A 185 -19.28 12.27 6.17
CA PRO A 185 -18.33 12.41 7.26
C PRO A 185 -16.99 12.96 6.76
N PRO A 186 -16.11 13.39 7.66
CA PRO A 186 -14.79 13.89 7.27
C PRO A 186 -13.98 12.79 6.57
N LEU A 187 -13.13 13.23 5.66
CA LEU A 187 -12.06 12.40 5.12
C LEU A 187 -10.92 12.37 6.13
N GLU A 188 -10.56 11.19 6.63
CA GLU A 188 -9.53 11.03 7.65
C GLU A 188 -8.28 10.39 7.03
N LEU A 189 -7.11 10.96 7.28
CA LEU A 189 -5.83 10.44 6.83
C LEU A 189 -4.97 10.04 8.03
N PHE A 190 -4.81 8.73 8.27
CA PHE A 190 -3.80 8.23 9.21
C PHE A 190 -2.43 8.33 8.55
N TYR A 191 -1.53 9.05 9.21
CA TYR A 191 -0.29 9.54 8.63
C TYR A 191 0.91 9.26 9.55
N SER A 192 2.07 8.98 8.99
CA SER A 192 3.32 8.97 9.76
C SER A 192 4.39 9.76 9.05
N PHE A 193 5.08 10.65 9.79
CA PHE A 193 6.16 11.47 9.25
C PHE A 193 7.37 10.65 8.77
N ARG A 194 7.49 9.39 9.20
CA ARG A 194 8.52 8.46 8.71
C ARG A 194 8.08 7.63 7.51
N SER A 195 6.83 7.71 7.09
CA SER A 195 6.32 6.90 5.98
C SER A 195 6.41 7.65 4.66
N PRO A 196 7.28 7.22 3.71
CA PRO A 196 7.35 7.85 2.40
C PRO A 196 6.04 7.71 1.63
N TYR A 197 5.30 6.61 1.83
CA TYR A 197 3.98 6.45 1.23
C TYR A 197 2.94 7.42 1.81
N SER A 198 3.04 7.76 3.13
CA SER A 198 2.21 8.82 3.71
C SER A 198 2.49 10.17 3.06
N TYR A 199 3.76 10.52 2.87
CA TYR A 199 4.13 11.73 2.13
C TYR A 199 3.54 11.73 0.70
N LEU A 200 3.68 10.64 -0.03
CA LEU A 200 3.19 10.53 -1.41
C LEU A 200 1.66 10.53 -1.53
N SER A 201 0.93 10.24 -0.46
CA SER A 201 -0.54 10.30 -0.46
C SER A 201 -1.09 11.72 -0.35
N LEU A 202 -0.32 12.69 0.20
CA LEU A 202 -0.80 14.02 0.56
C LEU A 202 -1.45 14.77 -0.61
N LYS A 203 -0.74 14.86 -1.75
CA LYS A 203 -1.20 15.65 -2.90
C LYS A 203 -2.57 15.16 -3.43
N ALA A 204 -2.74 13.86 -3.55
CA ALA A 204 -3.99 13.27 -4.02
C ALA A 204 -5.10 13.43 -2.98
N THR A 205 -4.81 13.15 -1.69
CA THR A 205 -5.79 13.29 -0.61
C THR A 205 -6.29 14.74 -0.46
N PHE A 206 -5.38 15.72 -0.56
CA PHE A 206 -5.76 17.13 -0.51
C PHE A 206 -6.62 17.54 -1.71
N ALA A 207 -6.29 17.05 -2.92
CA ALA A 207 -7.07 17.32 -4.10
C ALA A 207 -8.48 16.70 -4.00
N ILE A 208 -8.60 15.45 -3.51
CA ILE A 208 -9.87 14.79 -3.29
C ILE A 208 -10.73 15.58 -2.28
N ALA A 209 -10.19 15.86 -1.10
CA ALA A 209 -10.90 16.60 -0.07
C ALA A 209 -11.41 17.96 -0.59
N LYS A 210 -10.55 18.70 -1.30
CA LYS A 210 -10.89 20.00 -1.88
C LYS A 210 -11.99 19.90 -2.95
N SER A 211 -11.86 18.95 -3.88
CA SER A 211 -12.79 18.81 -5.01
C SER A 211 -14.18 18.35 -4.59
N PHE A 212 -14.27 17.53 -3.55
CA PHE A 212 -15.56 17.12 -2.98
C PHE A 212 -16.07 18.06 -1.87
N GLY A 213 -15.25 19.04 -1.43
CA GLY A 213 -15.62 19.96 -0.35
C GLY A 213 -15.68 19.29 1.01
N LEU A 214 -14.92 18.22 1.23
CA LEU A 214 -14.87 17.46 2.47
C LEU A 214 -13.91 18.10 3.48
N ARG A 215 -14.28 18.05 4.75
CA ARG A 215 -13.34 18.34 5.83
C ARG A 215 -12.28 17.23 5.88
N LEU A 216 -11.01 17.61 5.75
CA LEU A 216 -9.89 16.67 5.90
C LEU A 216 -9.33 16.72 7.32
N VAL A 217 -9.21 15.56 7.95
CA VAL A 217 -8.61 15.38 9.27
C VAL A 217 -7.38 14.51 9.13
N ILE A 218 -6.20 15.05 9.45
CA ILE A 218 -4.97 14.27 9.49
C ILE A 218 -4.78 13.71 10.90
N ARG A 219 -4.50 12.42 11.00
CA ARG A 219 -4.31 11.66 12.23
C ARG A 219 -2.89 11.11 12.30
N PRO A 220 -1.92 11.85 12.86
CA PRO A 220 -0.56 11.38 12.99
C PRO A 220 -0.45 10.18 13.93
N VAL A 221 0.35 9.19 13.51
CA VAL A 221 0.73 8.04 14.34
C VAL A 221 2.24 7.90 14.37
N LEU A 222 2.78 7.40 15.46
CA LEU A 222 4.21 7.11 15.58
C LEU A 222 4.67 6.07 14.54
N PRO A 223 5.93 6.13 14.10
CA PRO A 223 6.52 5.11 13.22
C PRO A 223 6.38 3.69 13.77
N MET A 224 6.25 2.70 12.89
CA MET A 224 6.08 1.30 13.27
C MET A 224 7.15 0.82 14.27
N VAL A 225 8.42 1.19 14.05
CA VAL A 225 9.52 0.80 14.95
C VAL A 225 9.37 1.39 16.36
N GLN A 226 8.81 2.60 16.50
CA GLN A 226 8.53 3.22 17.79
C GLN A 226 7.27 2.64 18.47
N ARG A 227 6.52 1.80 17.72
CA ARG A 227 5.39 1.01 18.23
C ARG A 227 5.75 -0.46 18.50
N GLY A 228 7.05 -0.80 18.48
CA GLY A 228 7.55 -2.14 18.75
C GLY A 228 7.54 -3.11 17.56
N PHE A 229 7.26 -2.63 16.34
CA PHE A 229 7.34 -3.48 15.15
C PHE A 229 8.73 -3.47 14.54
N GLU A 230 9.24 -4.64 14.22
CA GLU A 230 10.50 -4.75 13.48
C GLU A 230 10.33 -4.34 12.02
N MET A 231 11.39 -3.70 11.48
CA MET A 231 11.44 -3.32 10.07
C MET A 231 12.67 -3.94 9.40
N PRO A 232 12.55 -5.13 8.82
CA PRO A 232 13.65 -5.81 8.16
C PRO A 232 14.26 -4.96 7.02
N ARG A 233 15.59 -4.99 6.89
CA ARG A 233 16.32 -4.19 5.91
C ARG A 233 15.80 -4.34 4.48
N ALA A 234 15.45 -5.56 4.06
CA ALA A 234 14.91 -5.80 2.72
C ALA A 234 13.59 -5.04 2.49
N LYS A 235 12.72 -4.97 3.53
CA LYS A 235 11.47 -4.22 3.49
C LYS A 235 11.73 -2.72 3.37
N ILE A 236 12.65 -2.18 4.16
CA ILE A 236 13.02 -0.75 4.12
C ILE A 236 13.55 -0.38 2.73
N LEU A 237 14.50 -1.16 2.19
CA LEU A 237 15.10 -0.89 0.89
C LEU A 237 14.09 -0.98 -0.26
N TYR A 238 13.17 -1.95 -0.21
CA TYR A 238 12.10 -2.04 -1.20
C TYR A 238 11.19 -0.81 -1.14
N ILE A 239 10.72 -0.43 0.06
CA ILE A 239 9.84 0.73 0.26
C ILE A 239 10.48 2.00 -0.31
N VAL A 240 11.76 2.26 -0.03
CA VAL A 240 12.45 3.46 -0.54
C VAL A 240 12.54 3.46 -2.07
N LYS A 241 12.90 2.32 -2.68
CA LYS A 241 13.00 2.19 -4.14
C LYS A 241 11.63 2.35 -4.81
N ASP A 242 10.61 1.74 -4.25
CA ASP A 242 9.25 1.81 -4.76
C ASP A 242 8.66 3.21 -4.57
N ALA A 243 8.86 3.84 -3.42
CA ALA A 243 8.44 5.21 -3.16
C ALA A 243 9.09 6.21 -4.15
N ASN A 244 10.37 6.03 -4.48
CA ASN A 244 11.02 6.85 -5.51
C ASN A 244 10.37 6.68 -6.89
N ARG A 245 9.94 5.46 -7.25
CA ARG A 245 9.20 5.19 -8.49
C ARG A 245 7.83 5.87 -8.49
N GLU A 246 7.10 5.74 -7.39
CA GLU A 246 5.79 6.38 -7.19
C GLU A 246 5.89 7.92 -7.17
N ALA A 247 6.91 8.47 -6.52
CA ALA A 247 7.16 9.91 -6.48
C ALA A 247 7.33 10.49 -7.90
N LYS A 248 8.11 9.80 -8.75
CA LYS A 248 8.28 10.19 -10.18
C LYS A 248 6.95 10.21 -10.92
N ARG A 249 6.09 9.20 -10.71
CA ARG A 249 4.74 9.13 -11.31
C ARG A 249 3.86 10.29 -10.83
N LYS A 250 3.88 10.54 -9.52
CA LYS A 250 3.07 11.60 -8.88
C LYS A 250 3.67 13.01 -9.06
N LYS A 251 4.85 13.12 -9.69
CA LYS A 251 5.58 14.39 -9.85
C LYS A 251 5.79 15.09 -8.50
N MET A 252 6.21 14.31 -7.51
CA MET A 252 6.60 14.79 -6.19
C MET A 252 8.11 14.69 -6.01
N PRO A 253 8.78 15.67 -5.40
CA PRO A 253 10.20 15.60 -5.11
C PRO A 253 10.51 14.46 -4.12
N PHE A 254 11.57 13.70 -4.41
CA PHE A 254 12.00 12.56 -3.58
C PHE A 254 13.46 12.20 -3.89
N GLY A 255 14.23 11.78 -2.87
CA GLY A 255 15.56 11.22 -3.14
C GLY A 255 16.56 11.44 -2.02
N LYS A 256 16.72 12.64 -1.49
CA LYS A 256 17.55 12.89 -0.31
C LYS A 256 16.68 12.66 0.93
N ILE A 257 17.01 11.63 1.70
CA ILE A 257 16.20 11.23 2.86
C ILE A 257 17.00 11.45 4.14
N ALA A 258 16.44 12.23 5.07
CA ALA A 258 16.83 12.23 6.47
C ALA A 258 15.79 11.39 7.24
N ASP A 259 16.19 10.24 7.81
CA ASP A 259 15.24 9.37 8.52
C ASP A 259 14.82 10.02 9.85
N PRO A 260 13.55 10.43 10.01
CA PRO A 260 13.09 11.14 11.20
C PRO A 260 12.76 10.19 12.36
N VAL A 261 13.27 8.95 12.36
CA VAL A 261 12.98 7.97 13.42
C VAL A 261 13.38 8.51 14.80
N GLY A 262 12.55 8.23 15.80
CA GLY A 262 12.78 8.74 17.16
C GLY A 262 12.32 10.20 17.29
N GLU A 263 13.21 11.04 17.79
CA GLU A 263 12.93 12.44 18.12
C GLU A 263 12.35 13.24 16.95
N GLY A 264 12.85 13.05 15.74
CA GLY A 264 12.37 13.77 14.57
C GLY A 264 10.89 13.53 14.29
N ALA A 265 10.42 12.27 14.39
CA ALA A 265 9.00 11.95 14.22
C ALA A 265 8.14 12.50 15.36
N GLU A 266 8.64 12.47 16.61
CA GLU A 266 7.95 13.00 17.78
C GLU A 266 7.79 14.52 17.68
N ARG A 267 8.86 15.21 17.35
CA ARG A 267 8.85 16.68 17.11
C ARG A 267 7.90 17.07 15.98
N CYS A 268 7.90 16.31 14.88
CA CYS A 268 6.93 16.53 13.80
C CYS A 268 5.48 16.37 14.26
N ILE A 269 5.17 15.40 15.13
CA ILE A 269 3.81 15.22 15.65
C ILE A 269 3.43 16.38 16.58
N ALA A 270 4.31 16.79 17.50
CA ALA A 270 4.10 17.95 18.35
C ALA A 270 3.85 19.22 17.54
N ALA A 271 4.75 19.52 16.59
CA ALA A 271 4.65 20.65 15.69
C ALA A 271 3.36 20.63 14.84
N PHE A 272 2.91 19.44 14.43
CA PHE A 272 1.66 19.31 13.69
C PHE A 272 0.46 19.79 14.50
N TYR A 273 0.35 19.46 15.78
CA TYR A 273 -0.77 19.92 16.58
C TYR A 273 -0.72 21.44 16.86
N TYR A 274 0.47 22.02 16.98
CA TYR A 274 0.60 23.48 16.96
C TYR A 274 0.14 24.05 15.61
N ALA A 275 0.56 23.45 14.49
CA ALA A 275 0.13 23.88 13.16
C ALA A 275 -1.40 23.78 12.96
N VAL A 276 -2.06 22.78 13.58
CA VAL A 276 -3.54 22.69 13.59
C VAL A 276 -4.16 23.90 14.29
N ALA A 277 -3.62 24.33 15.44
CA ALA A 277 -4.10 25.50 16.16
C ALA A 277 -3.93 26.80 15.35
N GLN A 278 -2.93 26.84 14.47
CA GLN A 278 -2.66 27.98 13.57
C GLN A 278 -3.34 27.86 12.19
N ASN A 279 -4.15 26.81 11.94
CA ASN A 279 -4.73 26.50 10.62
C ASN A 279 -3.67 26.33 9.51
N ARG A 280 -2.48 25.80 9.84
CA ARG A 280 -1.34 25.56 8.95
C ARG A 280 -0.97 24.08 8.81
N GLN A 281 -1.82 23.18 9.27
CA GLN A 281 -1.54 21.74 9.31
C GLN A 281 -1.21 21.13 7.92
N PHE A 282 -1.84 21.62 6.86
CA PHE A 282 -1.63 21.08 5.52
C PHE A 282 -0.30 21.56 4.93
N ASP A 283 0.04 22.83 5.14
CA ASP A 283 1.34 23.38 4.74
C ASP A 283 2.45 22.66 5.52
N PHE A 284 2.26 22.47 6.83
CA PHE A 284 3.24 21.81 7.69
C PHE A 284 3.54 20.37 7.27
N VAL A 285 2.53 19.51 7.06
CA VAL A 285 2.79 18.10 6.69
C VAL A 285 3.45 17.99 5.31
N LEU A 286 3.13 18.90 4.40
CA LEU A 286 3.72 18.92 3.07
C LEU A 286 5.20 19.34 3.12
N GLU A 287 5.52 20.43 3.84
CA GLU A 287 6.90 20.92 3.97
C GLU A 287 7.76 19.96 4.83
N ALA A 288 7.21 19.36 5.90
CA ALA A 288 7.89 18.34 6.67
C ALA A 288 8.21 17.09 5.82
N GLY A 289 7.23 16.61 5.03
CA GLY A 289 7.46 15.48 4.13
C GLY A 289 8.50 15.78 3.04
N LYS A 290 8.50 16.99 2.48
CA LYS A 290 9.48 17.46 1.51
C LYS A 290 10.88 17.58 2.12
N ALA A 291 10.98 18.19 3.30
CA ALA A 291 12.24 18.31 4.05
C ALA A 291 12.86 16.92 4.29
N VAL A 292 12.07 15.97 4.82
CA VAL A 292 12.51 14.61 5.17
C VAL A 292 12.84 13.77 3.94
N PHE A 293 11.98 13.74 2.92
CA PHE A 293 12.09 12.74 1.82
C PHE A 293 12.71 13.29 0.53
N ALA A 294 12.87 14.59 0.38
CA ALA A 294 13.40 15.19 -0.84
C ALA A 294 14.67 16.01 -0.63
N GLU A 295 14.80 16.65 0.51
CA GLU A 295 15.88 17.61 0.75
C GLU A 295 16.94 17.10 1.75
N GLY A 296 16.61 16.05 2.53
CA GLY A 296 17.51 15.47 3.52
C GLY A 296 17.73 16.38 4.73
N ILE A 297 16.69 17.13 5.10
CA ILE A 297 16.72 18.01 6.28
C ILE A 297 16.39 17.19 7.51
N ASP A 298 17.22 17.26 8.53
CA ASP A 298 17.02 16.56 9.80
C ASP A 298 16.08 17.35 10.71
N VAL A 299 14.83 16.90 10.78
CA VAL A 299 13.77 17.53 11.60
C VAL A 299 13.89 17.17 13.10
N ALA A 300 14.87 16.38 13.50
CA ALA A 300 15.22 16.19 14.91
C ALA A 300 15.97 17.38 15.50
N THR A 301 16.61 18.19 14.65
CA THR A 301 17.32 19.40 15.06
C THR A 301 16.43 20.63 15.06
N ASP A 302 16.79 21.64 15.85
CA ASP A 302 16.08 22.93 15.87
C ASP A 302 16.18 23.64 14.52
N GLU A 303 17.36 23.62 13.90
CA GLU A 303 17.61 24.23 12.59
C GLU A 303 16.71 23.59 11.50
N GLY A 304 16.62 22.25 11.49
CA GLY A 304 15.78 21.55 10.52
C GLY A 304 14.29 21.77 10.74
N MET A 305 13.83 21.76 11.99
CA MET A 305 12.43 22.02 12.33
C MET A 305 12.05 23.48 12.07
N GLN A 306 12.96 24.44 12.36
CA GLN A 306 12.74 25.84 12.06
C GLN A 306 12.53 26.08 10.54
N VAL A 307 13.34 25.46 9.69
CA VAL A 307 13.16 25.54 8.23
C VAL A 307 11.77 25.08 7.81
N VAL A 308 11.29 23.94 8.37
CA VAL A 308 9.93 23.45 8.10
C VAL A 308 8.86 24.41 8.60
N ALA A 309 9.01 24.91 9.82
CA ALA A 309 8.09 25.86 10.45
C ALA A 309 7.92 27.13 9.62
N GLU A 310 9.01 27.78 9.26
CA GLU A 310 9.02 29.02 8.48
C GLU A 310 8.37 28.83 7.10
N ARG A 311 8.66 27.73 6.41
CA ARG A 311 8.05 27.39 5.11
C ARG A 311 6.55 27.13 5.22
N ALA A 312 6.11 26.55 6.34
CA ALA A 312 4.69 26.36 6.64
C ALA A 312 3.97 27.63 7.12
N GLY A 313 4.69 28.75 7.27
CA GLY A 313 4.15 30.01 7.77
C GLY A 313 3.88 30.00 9.27
N LEU A 314 4.65 29.21 10.02
CA LEU A 314 4.59 29.13 11.48
C LEU A 314 5.70 29.96 12.11
N PHE A 315 5.43 30.57 13.27
CA PHE A 315 6.39 31.36 14.01
C PHE A 315 7.25 30.47 14.90
N TRP A 316 8.55 30.34 14.56
CA TRP A 316 9.47 29.42 15.20
C TRP A 316 9.58 29.59 16.73
N PRO A 317 9.71 30.80 17.31
CA PRO A 317 9.80 30.94 18.76
C PRO A 317 8.62 30.32 19.51
N GLU A 318 7.39 30.47 19.02
CA GLU A 318 6.19 29.88 19.64
C GLU A 318 6.15 28.36 19.40
N LEU A 319 6.47 27.92 18.19
CA LEU A 319 6.55 26.49 17.89
C LEU A 319 7.59 25.79 18.77
N SER A 320 8.78 26.39 18.96
CA SER A 320 9.84 25.79 19.80
C SER A 320 9.41 25.60 21.25
N GLU A 321 8.59 26.49 21.79
CA GLU A 321 7.95 26.27 23.10
C GLU A 321 6.89 25.19 23.07
N ALA A 322 6.05 25.16 22.01
CA ALA A 322 5.02 24.13 21.86
C ALA A 322 5.58 22.71 21.70
N LEU A 323 6.83 22.56 21.22
CA LEU A 323 7.48 21.26 21.15
C LEU A 323 7.79 20.62 22.54
N LYS A 324 7.73 21.41 23.61
CA LYS A 324 7.92 20.93 24.99
C LYS A 324 6.68 20.32 25.60
N ASP A 325 5.51 20.50 24.95
CA ASP A 325 4.23 19.93 25.38
C ASP A 325 4.13 18.47 24.94
N ASP A 326 3.73 17.60 25.86
CA ASP A 326 3.58 16.15 25.65
C ASP A 326 2.13 15.72 25.31
N GLU A 327 1.17 16.64 25.22
CA GLU A 327 -0.24 16.34 24.93
C GLU A 327 -0.43 15.59 23.60
N TRP A 328 0.47 15.83 22.65
CA TRP A 328 0.48 15.11 21.38
C TRP A 328 0.60 13.59 21.54
N ARG A 329 1.24 13.10 22.63
CA ARG A 329 1.42 11.65 22.88
C ARG A 329 0.09 10.96 23.08
N HIS A 330 -0.80 11.59 23.84
CA HIS A 330 -2.17 11.09 24.05
C HIS A 330 -2.93 11.02 22.72
N ARG A 331 -2.87 12.09 21.92
CA ARG A 331 -3.54 12.15 20.61
C ARG A 331 -2.97 11.13 19.63
N ALA A 332 -1.65 10.96 19.57
CA ALA A 332 -1.02 9.95 18.72
C ALA A 332 -1.37 8.52 19.15
N LYS A 333 -1.52 8.29 20.46
CA LYS A 333 -2.01 7.01 21.01
C LYS A 333 -3.44 6.75 20.58
N GLN A 334 -4.34 7.72 20.72
CA GLN A 334 -5.73 7.59 20.29
C GLN A 334 -5.82 7.31 18.78
N ASN A 335 -5.08 8.06 17.95
CA ASN A 335 -5.05 7.81 16.51
C ASN A 335 -4.59 6.39 16.17
N ARG A 336 -3.66 5.82 16.95
CA ARG A 336 -3.21 4.43 16.77
C ARG A 336 -4.31 3.44 17.15
N GLU A 337 -5.05 3.71 18.20
CA GLU A 337 -6.18 2.89 18.65
C GLU A 337 -7.29 2.92 17.60
N ASP A 338 -7.69 4.09 17.14
CA ASP A 338 -8.66 4.27 16.05
C ASP A 338 -8.22 3.53 14.76
N LEU A 339 -6.92 3.58 14.41
CA LEU A 339 -6.38 2.83 13.28
C LEU A 339 -6.50 1.31 13.46
N SER A 340 -6.28 0.82 14.69
CA SER A 340 -6.45 -0.60 15.02
C SER A 340 -7.90 -1.04 14.96
N GLU A 341 -8.86 -0.21 15.38
CA GLU A 341 -10.29 -0.47 15.28
C GLU A 341 -10.76 -0.61 13.83
N VAL A 342 -10.12 0.11 12.92
CA VAL A 342 -10.33 -0.05 11.46
C VAL A 342 -9.78 -1.38 10.92
N GLY A 343 -9.11 -2.18 11.76
CA GLY A 343 -8.47 -3.44 11.34
C GLY A 343 -7.12 -3.26 10.64
N LEU A 344 -6.46 -2.12 10.84
CA LEU A 344 -5.20 -1.78 10.17
C LEU A 344 -4.14 -1.29 11.17
N TRP A 345 -2.85 -1.44 10.78
CA TRP A 345 -1.72 -0.99 11.61
C TRP A 345 -0.70 -0.15 10.85
N GLY A 346 -0.74 -0.21 9.51
CA GLY A 346 0.17 0.52 8.63
C GLY A 346 -0.44 1.82 8.12
N VAL A 347 0.39 2.70 7.57
CA VAL A 347 -0.02 3.99 7.01
C VAL A 347 0.64 4.23 5.64
N PRO A 348 0.05 5.05 4.76
CA PRO A 348 -1.18 5.82 4.96
C PRO A 348 -2.44 4.96 4.90
N VAL A 349 -3.43 5.31 5.71
CA VAL A 349 -4.81 4.84 5.56
C VAL A 349 -5.70 6.05 5.38
N ILE A 350 -6.56 6.02 4.39
CA ILE A 350 -7.57 7.05 4.17
C ILE A 350 -8.93 6.44 4.46
N LYS A 351 -9.70 7.10 5.34
CA LYS A 351 -11.00 6.61 5.83
C LYS A 351 -12.07 7.66 5.56
N ILE A 352 -13.25 7.20 5.17
CA ILE A 352 -14.48 8.00 5.11
C ILE A 352 -15.65 7.13 5.59
N GLY A 353 -16.35 7.57 6.64
CA GLY A 353 -17.33 6.71 7.31
C GLY A 353 -16.67 5.39 7.74
N ASP A 354 -17.27 4.25 7.36
CA ASP A 354 -16.75 2.91 7.67
C ASP A 354 -15.78 2.39 6.62
N ALA A 355 -15.65 3.07 5.48
CA ALA A 355 -14.75 2.63 4.42
C ALA A 355 -13.31 3.10 4.66
N ALA A 356 -12.36 2.16 4.62
CA ALA A 356 -10.94 2.42 4.77
C ALA A 356 -10.13 1.88 3.59
N PHE A 357 -9.12 2.63 3.19
CA PHE A 357 -8.26 2.34 2.04
C PHE A 357 -6.79 2.48 2.46
N TRP A 358 -6.05 1.38 2.39
CA TRP A 358 -4.65 1.35 2.80
C TRP A 358 -3.70 1.47 1.62
N GLY A 359 -2.92 2.52 1.61
CA GLY A 359 -1.91 2.75 0.60
C GLY A 359 -2.08 4.07 -0.15
N GLN A 360 -0.97 4.59 -0.64
CA GLN A 360 -0.91 5.84 -1.42
C GLN A 360 -1.41 5.65 -2.88
N ASP A 361 -1.66 4.43 -3.27
CA ASP A 361 -2.08 3.99 -4.60
C ASP A 361 -3.56 3.56 -4.65
N ARG A 362 -4.33 3.89 -3.60
CA ARG A 362 -5.79 3.73 -3.51
C ARG A 362 -6.55 5.06 -3.66
N ASP A 363 -5.89 6.13 -4.07
CA ASP A 363 -6.47 7.46 -4.29
C ASP A 363 -7.67 7.44 -5.27
N TRP A 364 -7.57 6.68 -6.34
CA TRP A 364 -8.65 6.50 -7.31
C TRP A 364 -9.86 5.74 -6.74
N MET A 365 -9.64 4.72 -5.91
CA MET A 365 -10.72 3.97 -5.24
C MET A 365 -11.50 4.84 -4.26
N ILE A 366 -10.78 5.68 -3.52
CA ILE A 366 -11.37 6.63 -2.57
C ILE A 366 -12.23 7.65 -3.32
N ALA A 367 -11.71 8.23 -4.41
CA ALA A 367 -12.45 9.22 -5.19
C ALA A 367 -13.75 8.65 -5.75
N ARG A 368 -13.72 7.41 -6.29
CA ARG A 368 -14.92 6.72 -6.77
C ARG A 368 -15.89 6.39 -5.64
N HIS A 369 -15.40 5.89 -4.53
CA HIS A 369 -16.26 5.60 -3.39
C HIS A 369 -17.00 6.84 -2.89
N ILE A 370 -16.33 8.00 -2.84
CA ILE A 370 -16.98 9.27 -2.48
C ILE A 370 -18.02 9.68 -3.54
N GLU A 371 -17.70 9.49 -4.81
CA GLU A 371 -18.64 9.76 -5.91
C GLU A 371 -19.89 8.88 -5.79
N ASP A 372 -19.73 7.58 -5.50
CA ASP A 372 -20.83 6.64 -5.29
C ASP A 372 -21.70 7.06 -4.10
N LEU A 373 -21.11 7.45 -2.98
CA LEU A 373 -21.83 7.99 -1.82
C LEU A 373 -22.62 9.26 -2.15
N CYS A 374 -22.06 10.13 -3.00
CA CYS A 374 -22.79 11.32 -3.46
C CYS A 374 -23.96 11.00 -4.37
N ASN A 375 -23.85 9.93 -5.19
CA ASN A 375 -24.86 9.54 -6.17
C ASN A 375 -25.99 8.68 -5.57
N SER A 376 -25.69 7.87 -4.55
CA SER A 376 -26.67 6.99 -3.90
C SER A 376 -27.70 7.74 -3.06
N GLY A 377 -27.43 8.97 -2.71
CA GLY A 377 -28.29 9.74 -1.80
C GLY A 377 -28.36 9.16 -0.38
N GLU A 378 -27.62 8.09 -0.12
CA GLU A 378 -27.45 7.51 1.21
C GLU A 378 -26.56 8.42 2.05
N GLY A 379 -27.12 9.53 2.53
CA GLY A 379 -26.59 10.20 3.68
C GLY A 379 -26.57 9.17 4.81
N ILE A 380 -25.38 8.77 5.23
CA ILE A 380 -25.20 7.90 6.40
C ILE A 380 -25.99 8.56 7.54
N MET A 381 -27.08 7.92 7.98
CA MET A 381 -27.75 8.32 9.20
C MET A 381 -26.69 8.16 10.30
N VAL A 382 -26.36 9.27 10.93
CA VAL A 382 -25.46 9.36 12.10
C VAL A 382 -26.12 8.67 13.28
#